data_a389fa657e7f7a8b44b74f4188d78039
#
_entry.id   a389fa657e7f7a8b44b74f4188d78039
#
_cell.length_a   1.000
_cell.length_b   1.000
_cell.length_c   1.000
_cell.angle_alpha   90.00
_cell.angle_beta   90.00
_cell.angle_gamma   90.00
#
_symmetry.space_group_name_H-M   'P 1'
#
loop_
_entity.id
_entity.type
_entity.pdbx_description
1 polymer ?
#
loop_
_entity_poly.entity_id
_entity_poly.type
_entity_poly.pdbx_seq_one_letter_code
_entity_poly.pdbx_strand_id
1 'polypeptide(L)'
;YNDLRAAGVVMLDQDIMLTRLQSKIDIRVHIPNDIGRLTESSEVQDQAPCYCDWQLYKTLNSHGIGSSKAETQHLDNIVELYQNAIKHDQLQGLPLIAYYPAERFVNEMNILSKNNPLIFQSAHAYEISAIPFTTFSRFFEWLREVSDIENAQIAQLFQQLLCNPSLQKNKEPDFLQHLLHAQKQMHSPHLDALKQALTTVIPALEDLFIQYQPKLQLMVRYQGKSMLYQQLSNSVKNWIALVGDIVRRLCLLNPNSLYPCLEGDGILLIDAIDHQLDQNTAQVI
;
A
#
# COMPACT_ATOMS: atom_id res chain seq x y z
N TYR A 1 -1.25 -16.77 2.63
CA TYR A 1 -2.05 -17.96 2.35
C TYR A 1 -3.39 -17.96 3.12
N ASN A 2 -3.35 -17.72 4.42
CA ASN A 2 -4.58 -17.61 5.21
C ASN A 2 -5.47 -16.47 4.71
N ASP A 3 -4.89 -15.38 4.23
CA ASP A 3 -5.63 -14.24 3.69
C ASP A 3 -6.23 -14.55 2.32
N LEU A 4 -5.54 -15.26 1.44
CA LEU A 4 -6.11 -15.76 0.19
C LEU A 4 -7.29 -16.70 0.44
N ARG A 5 -7.20 -17.53 1.48
CA ARG A 5 -8.27 -18.43 1.88
C ARG A 5 -9.45 -17.70 2.54
N ALA A 6 -9.16 -16.70 3.39
CA ALA A 6 -10.17 -15.84 4.02
C ALA A 6 -10.88 -14.94 3.00
N ALA A 7 -10.18 -14.53 1.95
CA ALA A 7 -10.73 -13.75 0.85
C ALA A 7 -11.66 -14.54 -0.10
N GLY A 8 -11.85 -15.82 0.14
CA GLY A 8 -12.72 -16.64 -0.70
C GLY A 8 -12.14 -16.96 -2.08
N VAL A 9 -10.84 -16.72 -2.31
CA VAL A 9 -10.13 -17.16 -3.52
C VAL A 9 -9.94 -18.67 -3.39
N VAL A 10 -11.02 -19.40 -3.53
CA VAL A 10 -11.05 -20.86 -3.64
C VAL A 10 -11.08 -21.19 -5.10
N MET A 11 -10.16 -22.06 -5.55
CA MET A 11 -10.27 -22.65 -6.88
C MET A 11 -11.64 -23.33 -6.99
N LEU A 12 -12.46 -22.88 -7.94
CA LEU A 12 -13.76 -23.45 -8.20
C LEU A 12 -13.60 -24.83 -8.84
N ASP A 13 -14.61 -25.69 -8.72
CA ASP A 13 -14.54 -27.01 -9.33
C ASP A 13 -14.46 -26.94 -10.87
N GLN A 14 -14.96 -25.89 -11.48
CA GLN A 14 -14.82 -25.60 -12.90
C GLN A 14 -13.37 -25.24 -13.33
N ASP A 15 -12.50 -24.85 -12.41
CA ASP A 15 -11.08 -24.59 -12.68
C ASP A 15 -10.28 -25.89 -12.79
N ILE A 16 -10.89 -27.03 -12.46
CA ILE A 16 -10.31 -28.35 -12.60
C ILE A 16 -10.63 -28.87 -13.99
N MET A 17 -9.60 -29.14 -14.79
CA MET A 17 -9.79 -29.68 -16.14
C MET A 17 -10.63 -30.95 -16.11
N LEU A 18 -11.58 -31.10 -17.04
CA LEU A 18 -12.51 -32.24 -17.15
C LEU A 18 -11.86 -33.63 -17.10
N THR A 19 -10.58 -33.73 -17.47
CA THR A 19 -9.82 -34.99 -17.50
C THR A 19 -8.86 -35.15 -16.34
N ARG A 20 -8.75 -34.15 -15.43
CA ARG A 20 -7.84 -34.17 -14.28
C ARG A 20 -8.63 -33.95 -13.01
N LEU A 21 -8.39 -34.82 -12.03
CA LEU A 21 -8.99 -34.73 -10.71
C LEU A 21 -8.20 -33.78 -9.77
N GLN A 22 -7.18 -33.11 -10.28
CA GLN A 22 -6.32 -32.24 -9.49
C GLN A 22 -5.93 -31.00 -10.29
N SER A 23 -6.03 -29.85 -9.65
CA SER A 23 -5.46 -28.58 -10.09
C SER A 23 -4.38 -28.14 -9.10
N LYS A 24 -3.26 -27.64 -9.60
CA LYS A 24 -2.06 -27.33 -8.80
C LYS A 24 -1.51 -25.97 -9.21
N ILE A 25 -1.12 -25.18 -8.21
CA ILE A 25 -0.34 -23.95 -8.39
C ILE A 25 0.95 -24.12 -7.60
N ASP A 26 2.07 -24.03 -8.29
CA ASP A 26 3.41 -23.99 -7.71
C ASP A 26 3.86 -22.53 -7.64
N ILE A 27 4.31 -22.10 -6.48
CA ILE A 27 4.78 -20.74 -6.24
C ILE A 27 6.22 -20.81 -5.77
N ARG A 28 7.10 -20.03 -6.44
CA ARG A 28 8.50 -19.89 -6.09
C ARG A 28 8.82 -18.41 -5.88
N VAL A 29 9.37 -18.07 -4.74
CA VAL A 29 9.75 -16.71 -4.37
C VAL A 29 11.24 -16.66 -4.06
N HIS A 30 11.94 -15.68 -4.62
CA HIS A 30 13.31 -15.36 -4.26
C HIS A 30 13.32 -14.62 -2.92
N ILE A 31 14.20 -15.06 -2.01
CA ILE A 31 14.41 -14.40 -0.72
C ILE A 31 15.64 -13.49 -0.87
N PRO A 32 15.52 -12.19 -0.57
CA PRO A 32 16.65 -11.27 -0.56
C PRO A 32 17.75 -11.72 0.40
N ASN A 33 19.01 -11.49 0.04
CA ASN A 33 20.16 -11.97 0.83
C ASN A 33 20.29 -11.32 2.20
N ASP A 34 19.77 -10.11 2.37
CA ASP A 34 19.74 -9.33 3.60
C ASP A 34 18.74 -9.88 4.65
N ILE A 35 17.73 -10.62 4.19
CA ILE A 35 16.74 -11.26 5.07
C ILE A 35 17.31 -12.53 5.71
N GLY A 36 18.24 -13.22 5.03
CA GLY A 36 18.84 -14.46 5.50
C GLY A 36 18.57 -15.65 4.59
N ARG A 37 18.90 -16.86 5.06
CA ARG A 37 18.77 -18.09 4.28
C ARG A 37 17.98 -19.15 5.05
N LEU A 38 17.22 -19.95 4.34
CA LEU A 38 16.59 -21.15 4.88
C LEU A 38 17.66 -22.19 5.20
N THR A 39 17.60 -22.77 6.40
CA THR A 39 18.64 -23.66 6.99
C THR A 39 18.88 -24.98 6.24
N GLU A 40 18.02 -25.36 5.31
CA GLU A 40 18.14 -26.61 4.56
C GLU A 40 19.20 -26.57 3.44
N SER A 41 19.80 -25.41 3.17
CA SER A 41 20.79 -25.22 2.08
C SER A 41 22.23 -25.06 2.55
N SER A 42 22.60 -25.62 3.70
CA SER A 42 23.88 -25.38 4.39
C SER A 42 25.15 -25.91 3.68
N GLU A 43 25.05 -26.54 2.51
CA GLU A 43 26.21 -27.05 1.77
C GLU A 43 26.49 -26.35 0.41
N VAL A 44 25.70 -25.33 0.03
CA VAL A 44 25.89 -24.66 -1.27
C VAL A 44 26.43 -23.26 -1.05
N GLN A 45 27.52 -22.98 -1.78
CA GLN A 45 28.27 -21.71 -1.87
C GLN A 45 27.51 -20.45 -1.47
N ASP A 46 28.12 -19.60 -0.64
CA ASP A 46 27.59 -18.33 -0.09
C ASP A 46 26.93 -17.35 -1.08
N GLN A 47 26.95 -17.62 -2.36
CA GLN A 47 26.43 -16.75 -3.43
C GLN A 47 25.21 -17.30 -4.17
N ALA A 48 24.72 -18.49 -3.86
CA ALA A 48 23.55 -19.03 -4.55
C ALA A 48 22.27 -18.32 -4.10
N PRO A 49 21.37 -17.93 -5.03
CA PRO A 49 20.10 -17.30 -4.67
C PRO A 49 19.25 -18.27 -3.83
N CYS A 50 18.66 -17.75 -2.75
CA CYS A 50 17.77 -18.50 -1.89
C CYS A 50 16.33 -18.40 -2.38
N TYR A 51 15.65 -19.52 -2.53
CA TYR A 51 14.25 -19.58 -2.94
C TYR A 51 13.41 -20.27 -1.88
N CYS A 52 12.16 -19.83 -1.78
CA CYS A 52 11.13 -20.52 -1.04
C CYS A 52 10.05 -20.99 -2.00
N ASP A 53 9.74 -22.26 -1.94
CA ASP A 53 8.73 -22.90 -2.77
C ASP A 53 7.57 -23.38 -1.92
N TRP A 54 6.34 -23.18 -2.39
CA TRP A 54 5.16 -23.81 -1.80
C TRP A 54 4.13 -24.14 -2.86
N GLN A 55 3.21 -25.01 -2.50
CA GLN A 55 2.24 -25.57 -3.42
C GLN A 55 0.84 -25.41 -2.87
N LEU A 56 -0.06 -24.99 -3.76
CA LEU A 56 -1.50 -24.98 -3.54
C LEU A 56 -2.11 -25.98 -4.49
N TYR A 57 -2.93 -26.88 -4.00
CA TYR A 57 -3.63 -27.80 -4.86
C TYR A 57 -5.07 -28.09 -4.41
N LYS A 58 -5.92 -28.37 -5.37
CA LYS A 58 -7.29 -28.78 -5.18
C LYS A 58 -7.49 -30.12 -5.86
N THR A 59 -8.07 -31.07 -5.14
CA THR A 59 -8.43 -32.40 -5.66
C THR A 59 -9.93 -32.61 -5.55
N LEU A 60 -10.52 -33.29 -6.52
CA LEU A 60 -11.87 -33.82 -6.42
C LEU A 60 -11.83 -35.21 -5.81
N ASN A 61 -12.71 -35.47 -4.86
CA ASN A 61 -12.94 -36.81 -4.36
C ASN A 61 -13.90 -37.61 -5.27
N SER A 62 -14.14 -38.87 -4.97
CA SER A 62 -15.04 -39.75 -5.70
C SER A 62 -16.50 -39.26 -5.81
N HIS A 63 -16.88 -38.30 -4.98
CA HIS A 63 -18.22 -37.70 -4.94
C HIS A 63 -18.27 -36.33 -5.63
N GLY A 64 -17.21 -35.91 -6.32
CA GLY A 64 -17.14 -34.60 -6.99
C GLY A 64 -16.92 -33.43 -6.04
N ILE A 65 -16.66 -33.66 -4.75
CA ILE A 65 -16.41 -32.61 -3.78
C ILE A 65 -14.92 -32.26 -3.78
N GLY A 66 -14.59 -31.00 -4.08
CA GLY A 66 -13.24 -30.51 -4.07
C GLY A 66 -12.70 -30.33 -2.64
N SER A 67 -11.45 -30.73 -2.41
CA SER A 67 -10.68 -30.39 -1.23
C SER A 67 -9.46 -29.58 -1.61
N SER A 68 -9.21 -28.46 -0.89
CA SER A 68 -8.01 -27.65 -1.08
C SER A 68 -6.99 -28.00 0.00
N LYS A 69 -5.73 -28.15 -0.40
CA LYS A 69 -4.60 -28.36 0.50
C LYS A 69 -3.49 -27.38 0.16
N ALA A 70 -2.65 -27.08 1.14
CA ALA A 70 -1.45 -26.29 0.99
C ALA A 70 -0.31 -26.87 1.80
N GLU A 71 0.87 -26.81 1.25
CA GLU A 71 2.10 -27.05 1.98
C GLU A 71 2.63 -25.70 2.45
N THR A 72 2.64 -25.48 3.77
CA THR A 72 2.95 -24.16 4.37
C THR A 72 4.26 -24.14 5.15
N GLN A 73 4.95 -25.26 5.30
CA GLN A 73 6.15 -25.35 6.13
C GLN A 73 7.21 -24.32 5.72
N HIS A 74 7.43 -24.13 4.42
CA HIS A 74 8.39 -23.13 3.93
C HIS A 74 7.93 -21.69 4.17
N LEU A 75 6.63 -21.43 4.24
CA LEU A 75 6.09 -20.10 4.57
C LEU A 75 6.37 -19.74 6.04
N ASP A 76 6.28 -20.71 6.95
CA ASP A 76 6.59 -20.49 8.36
C ASP A 76 8.08 -20.13 8.53
N ASN A 77 8.96 -20.79 7.78
CA ASN A 77 10.39 -20.48 7.76
C ASN A 77 10.67 -19.05 7.25
N ILE A 78 9.97 -18.59 6.21
CA ILE A 78 10.11 -17.19 5.74
C ILE A 78 9.67 -16.20 6.82
N VAL A 79 8.56 -16.47 7.49
CA VAL A 79 8.07 -15.60 8.58
C VAL A 79 9.12 -15.48 9.66
N GLU A 80 9.75 -16.58 10.07
CA GLU A 80 10.85 -16.56 11.06
C GLU A 80 12.06 -15.76 10.58
N LEU A 81 12.45 -15.88 9.29
CA LEU A 81 13.54 -15.10 8.73
C LEU A 81 13.27 -13.60 8.81
N TYR A 82 12.10 -13.14 8.36
CA TYR A 82 11.73 -11.73 8.44
C TYR A 82 11.63 -11.25 9.89
N GLN A 83 11.07 -12.04 10.80
CA GLN A 83 11.03 -11.69 12.22
C GLN A 83 12.42 -11.52 12.83
N ASN A 84 13.37 -12.36 12.44
CA ASN A 84 14.75 -12.27 12.91
C ASN A 84 15.47 -11.09 12.27
N ALA A 85 15.30 -10.83 10.98
CA ALA A 85 15.88 -9.68 10.31
C ALA A 85 15.43 -8.37 10.96
N ILE A 86 14.13 -8.19 11.24
CA ILE A 86 13.58 -7.00 11.91
C ILE A 86 14.11 -6.84 13.35
N LYS A 87 14.35 -7.95 14.07
CA LYS A 87 14.96 -7.88 15.41
C LYS A 87 16.40 -7.38 15.38
N HIS A 88 17.14 -7.70 14.32
CA HIS A 88 18.52 -7.28 14.13
C HIS A 88 18.65 -5.89 13.53
N ASP A 89 17.77 -5.54 12.60
CA ASP A 89 17.72 -4.23 11.95
C ASP A 89 16.29 -3.67 11.98
N GLN A 90 16.09 -2.64 12.79
CA GLN A 90 14.79 -1.97 12.91
C GLN A 90 14.39 -1.16 11.65
N LEU A 91 15.33 -0.92 10.73
CA LEU A 91 15.07 -0.27 9.46
C LEU A 91 14.56 -1.26 8.40
N GLN A 92 14.70 -2.56 8.67
CA GLN A 92 14.22 -3.60 7.79
C GLN A 92 12.70 -3.52 7.64
N GLY A 93 12.26 -3.30 6.41
CA GLY A 93 10.85 -3.30 6.05
C GLY A 93 10.29 -4.72 5.86
N LEU A 94 8.97 -4.79 5.83
CA LEU A 94 8.24 -6.00 5.44
C LEU A 94 7.90 -5.97 3.95
N PRO A 95 7.88 -7.11 3.26
CA PRO A 95 7.57 -7.16 1.84
C PRO A 95 6.10 -6.85 1.59
N LEU A 96 5.82 -6.10 0.54
CA LEU A 96 4.45 -5.90 0.07
C LEU A 96 3.95 -7.18 -0.60
N ILE A 97 2.83 -7.72 -0.14
CA ILE A 97 2.11 -8.80 -0.81
C ILE A 97 0.65 -8.38 -0.95
N ALA A 98 0.23 -8.10 -2.17
CA ALA A 98 -1.11 -7.64 -2.44
C ALA A 98 -1.68 -8.22 -3.75
N TYR A 99 -2.97 -8.52 -3.74
CA TYR A 99 -3.74 -8.91 -4.91
C TYR A 99 -4.93 -7.96 -5.07
N TYR A 100 -5.09 -7.42 -6.25
CA TYR A 100 -6.22 -6.58 -6.62
C TYR A 100 -7.05 -7.26 -7.70
N PRO A 101 -8.30 -7.64 -7.42
CA PRO A 101 -9.18 -8.30 -8.38
C PRO A 101 -9.59 -7.33 -9.51
N ALA A 102 -10.12 -7.88 -10.60
CA ALA A 102 -10.65 -7.10 -11.73
C ALA A 102 -11.77 -6.14 -11.30
N GLU A 103 -12.60 -6.57 -10.36
CA GLU A 103 -13.74 -5.82 -9.84
C GLU A 103 -13.28 -4.85 -8.75
N ARG A 104 -12.73 -3.72 -9.21
CA ARG A 104 -12.27 -2.60 -8.37
C ARG A 104 -13.16 -1.40 -8.62
N PHE A 105 -13.67 -0.80 -7.56
CA PHE A 105 -14.46 0.42 -7.67
C PHE A 105 -14.32 1.27 -6.40
N VAL A 106 -14.50 2.57 -6.57
CA VAL A 106 -14.53 3.51 -5.47
C VAL A 106 -15.98 3.76 -5.09
N ASN A 107 -16.37 3.28 -3.91
CA ASN A 107 -17.69 3.61 -3.33
C ASN A 107 -17.74 5.09 -2.90
N GLU A 108 -18.93 5.55 -2.58
CA GLU A 108 -19.10 6.85 -1.91
C GLU A 108 -18.23 6.89 -0.66
N MET A 109 -17.28 7.83 -0.67
CA MET A 109 -16.32 7.97 0.41
C MET A 109 -16.93 8.75 1.55
N ASN A 110 -16.96 8.17 2.73
CA ASN A 110 -17.28 8.91 3.95
C ASN A 110 -15.99 9.42 4.62
N ILE A 111 -15.48 10.57 4.15
CA ILE A 111 -14.29 11.21 4.74
C ILE A 111 -14.57 11.66 6.20
N LEU A 112 -15.83 11.75 6.61
CA LEU A 112 -16.20 12.15 7.96
C LEU A 112 -16.08 11.01 8.98
N SER A 113 -16.03 9.76 8.53
CA SER A 113 -15.90 8.60 9.41
C SER A 113 -14.47 8.50 9.96
N LYS A 114 -14.30 8.59 11.26
CA LYS A 114 -13.06 8.27 11.98
C LYS A 114 -13.24 6.92 12.67
N ASN A 115 -13.00 5.86 11.94
CA ASN A 115 -13.39 4.55 12.44
C ASN A 115 -12.30 3.79 13.18
N ASN A 116 -10.99 4.18 13.14
CA ASN A 116 -10.03 3.32 13.81
C ASN A 116 -8.64 3.93 14.07
N PRO A 117 -8.18 3.94 15.35
CA PRO A 117 -6.82 4.36 15.70
C PRO A 117 -5.72 3.38 15.23
N LEU A 118 -6.08 2.19 14.74
CA LEU A 118 -5.14 1.13 14.36
C LEU A 118 -4.63 1.22 12.91
N ILE A 119 -5.00 2.26 12.16
CA ILE A 119 -4.67 2.46 10.73
C ILE A 119 -3.16 2.40 10.44
N PHE A 120 -2.32 2.72 11.41
CA PHE A 120 -0.87 2.78 11.25
C PHE A 120 -0.12 1.49 11.63
N GLN A 121 -0.80 0.40 11.96
CA GLN A 121 -0.12 -0.86 12.24
C GLN A 121 0.26 -1.58 10.95
N SER A 122 1.49 -2.12 10.89
CA SER A 122 2.00 -2.88 9.73
C SER A 122 1.08 -4.06 9.36
N ALA A 123 0.43 -4.69 10.33
CA ALA A 123 -0.54 -5.75 10.10
C ALA A 123 -1.69 -5.34 9.17
N HIS A 124 -2.09 -4.07 9.21
CA HIS A 124 -3.16 -3.54 8.34
C HIS A 124 -2.74 -3.36 6.87
N ALA A 125 -1.44 -3.44 6.58
CA ALA A 125 -0.96 -3.47 5.20
C ALA A 125 -1.34 -4.79 4.49
N TYR A 126 -1.53 -5.86 5.25
CA TYR A 126 -1.96 -7.18 4.75
C TYR A 126 -3.46 -7.42 4.89
N GLU A 127 -4.21 -6.43 5.38
CA GLU A 127 -5.66 -6.53 5.38
C GLU A 127 -6.18 -6.79 3.97
N ILE A 128 -7.11 -7.68 3.92
CA ILE A 128 -7.66 -8.37 2.77
C ILE A 128 -7.82 -7.44 1.56
N SER A 129 -6.93 -7.59 0.60
CA SER A 129 -7.07 -7.03 -0.74
C SER A 129 -7.76 -7.99 -1.71
N ALA A 130 -8.02 -9.21 -1.28
CA ALA A 130 -8.60 -10.27 -2.11
C ALA A 130 -10.11 -10.50 -1.87
N ILE A 131 -10.83 -9.47 -1.45
CA ILE A 131 -12.30 -9.50 -1.50
C ILE A 131 -12.72 -9.26 -2.95
N PRO A 132 -13.78 -9.95 -3.45
CA PRO A 132 -14.31 -9.73 -4.81
C PRO A 132 -14.56 -8.25 -5.14
N PHE A 133 -14.73 -7.40 -4.11
CA PHE A 133 -15.01 -5.98 -4.24
C PHE A 133 -14.03 -5.17 -3.41
N THR A 134 -12.99 -4.63 -4.04
CA THR A 134 -12.09 -3.70 -3.36
C THR A 134 -12.65 -2.28 -3.42
N THR A 135 -12.95 -1.71 -2.27
CA THR A 135 -13.55 -0.35 -2.16
C THR A 135 -12.54 0.74 -1.88
N PHE A 136 -11.29 0.40 -1.59
CA PHE A 136 -10.22 1.32 -1.24
C PHE A 136 -10.51 2.25 -0.04
N SER A 137 -11.51 1.94 0.78
CA SER A 137 -11.90 2.78 1.92
C SER A 137 -10.72 3.04 2.88
N ARG A 138 -9.87 2.05 3.11
CA ARG A 138 -8.69 2.16 3.97
C ARG A 138 -7.66 3.15 3.47
N PHE A 139 -7.50 3.31 2.16
CA PHE A 139 -6.65 4.35 1.60
C PHE A 139 -7.15 5.75 1.96
N PHE A 140 -8.44 6.00 1.81
CA PHE A 140 -9.00 7.33 2.11
C PHE A 140 -9.02 7.65 3.60
N GLU A 141 -9.25 6.66 4.46
CA GLU A 141 -9.12 6.79 5.91
C GLU A 141 -7.70 7.17 6.30
N TRP A 142 -6.70 6.45 5.75
CA TRP A 142 -5.28 6.71 5.97
C TRP A 142 -4.86 8.09 5.45
N LEU A 143 -5.26 8.46 4.23
CA LEU A 143 -4.96 9.76 3.64
C LEU A 143 -5.45 10.89 4.55
N ARG A 144 -6.67 10.75 5.08
CA ARG A 144 -7.21 11.72 6.01
C ARG A 144 -6.39 11.80 7.28
N GLU A 145 -6.09 10.67 7.91
CA GLU A 145 -5.37 10.64 9.18
C GLU A 145 -3.96 11.24 9.04
N VAL A 146 -3.22 10.89 7.98
CA VAL A 146 -1.90 11.48 7.70
C VAL A 146 -2.00 12.99 7.48
N SER A 147 -3.02 13.45 6.75
CA SER A 147 -3.26 14.89 6.54
C SER A 147 -3.64 15.61 7.82
N ASP A 148 -4.46 15.01 8.67
CA ASP A 148 -4.85 15.56 9.98
C ASP A 148 -3.63 15.69 10.90
N ILE A 149 -2.74 14.69 10.93
CA ILE A 149 -1.49 14.70 11.71
C ILE A 149 -0.56 15.82 11.22
N GLU A 150 -0.32 15.92 9.92
CA GLU A 150 0.53 16.96 9.35
C GLU A 150 0.00 18.36 9.72
N ASN A 151 -1.30 18.58 9.53
CA ASN A 151 -1.92 19.87 9.89
C ASN A 151 -1.82 20.18 11.38
N ALA A 152 -1.98 19.17 12.25
CA ALA A 152 -1.81 19.34 13.70
C ALA A 152 -0.37 19.70 14.06
N GLN A 153 0.61 19.05 13.46
CA GLN A 153 2.03 19.36 13.66
C GLN A 153 2.38 20.79 13.22
N ILE A 154 1.91 21.20 12.05
CA ILE A 154 2.08 22.55 11.53
C ILE A 154 1.42 23.56 12.48
N ALA A 155 0.21 23.31 12.97
CA ALA A 155 -0.48 24.20 13.92
C ALA A 155 0.29 24.33 15.25
N GLN A 156 0.82 23.23 15.78
CA GLN A 156 1.65 23.26 16.99
C GLN A 156 2.93 24.07 16.78
N LEU A 157 3.60 23.91 15.65
CA LEU A 157 4.77 24.68 15.31
C LEU A 157 4.47 26.18 15.25
N PHE A 158 3.38 26.57 14.58
CA PHE A 158 2.95 27.98 14.54
C PHE A 158 2.68 28.55 15.93
N GLN A 159 2.03 27.78 16.81
CA GLN A 159 1.82 28.20 18.20
C GLN A 159 3.15 28.42 18.95
N GLN A 160 4.08 27.48 18.81
CA GLN A 160 5.41 27.60 19.44
C GLN A 160 6.17 28.83 18.95
N LEU A 161 6.14 29.11 17.65
CA LEU A 161 6.80 30.28 17.06
C LEU A 161 6.14 31.60 17.51
N LEU A 162 4.80 31.64 17.56
CA LEU A 162 4.06 32.81 18.04
C LEU A 162 4.27 33.09 19.54
N CYS A 163 4.43 32.05 20.34
CA CYS A 163 4.64 32.19 21.80
C CYS A 163 6.12 32.48 22.17
N ASN A 164 7.06 32.45 21.21
CA ASN A 164 8.47 32.67 21.49
C ASN A 164 8.79 34.17 21.54
N PRO A 165 9.14 34.75 22.73
CA PRO A 165 9.37 36.19 22.87
C PRO A 165 10.58 36.71 22.06
N SER A 166 11.54 35.85 21.75
CA SER A 166 12.74 36.19 20.98
C SER A 166 12.42 36.48 19.51
N LEU A 167 11.42 35.81 18.96
CA LEU A 167 11.01 35.97 17.58
C LEU A 167 10.03 37.14 17.38
N GLN A 168 9.33 37.56 18.45
CA GLN A 168 8.42 38.71 18.39
C GLN A 168 9.12 40.04 18.26
N LYS A 169 10.40 40.12 18.68
CA LYS A 169 11.19 41.37 18.63
C LYS A 169 11.78 41.66 17.25
N ASN A 170 11.96 40.67 16.43
CA ASN A 170 12.53 40.82 15.08
C ASN A 170 11.41 40.84 14.05
N LYS A 171 10.94 42.01 13.65
CA LYS A 171 10.01 42.26 12.55
C LYS A 171 10.71 42.10 11.19
N GLU A 172 11.62 41.15 11.02
CA GLU A 172 12.44 41.02 9.82
C GLU A 172 12.00 39.90 8.88
N PRO A 173 12.38 39.95 7.60
CA PRO A 173 12.08 38.93 6.59
C PRO A 173 12.54 37.52 6.98
N ASP A 174 13.43 37.39 7.94
CA ASP A 174 13.89 36.13 8.52
C ASP A 174 12.76 35.28 9.14
N PHE A 175 11.74 35.88 9.74
CA PHE A 175 10.62 35.15 10.36
C PHE A 175 9.83 34.36 9.31
N LEU A 176 9.56 34.93 8.16
CA LEU A 176 8.87 34.22 7.08
C LEU A 176 9.72 33.09 6.51
N GLN A 177 11.03 33.28 6.41
CA GLN A 177 11.95 32.23 5.96
C GLN A 177 12.01 31.09 6.97
N HIS A 178 12.07 31.38 8.25
CA HIS A 178 12.00 30.37 9.31
C HIS A 178 10.69 29.60 9.28
N LEU A 179 9.55 30.27 9.07
CA LEU A 179 8.26 29.61 8.92
C LEU A 179 8.21 28.68 7.70
N LEU A 180 8.68 29.15 6.56
CA LEU A 180 8.71 28.36 5.32
C LEU A 180 9.66 27.16 5.45
N HIS A 181 10.79 27.34 6.11
CA HIS A 181 11.75 26.26 6.36
C HIS A 181 11.18 25.23 7.33
N ALA A 182 10.58 25.68 8.40
CA ALA A 182 9.93 24.83 9.39
C ALA A 182 8.72 24.09 8.78
N GLN A 183 7.92 24.72 7.94
CA GLN A 183 6.83 24.08 7.20
C GLN A 183 7.35 22.96 6.29
N LYS A 184 8.47 23.18 5.59
CA LYS A 184 9.08 22.14 4.75
C LYS A 184 9.60 20.96 5.56
N GLN A 185 10.12 21.19 6.77
CA GLN A 185 10.60 20.12 7.65
C GLN A 185 9.46 19.29 8.27
N MET A 186 8.26 19.84 8.36
CA MET A 186 7.07 19.17 8.91
C MET A 186 6.24 18.48 7.84
N HIS A 187 6.65 18.53 6.57
CA HIS A 187 5.95 17.84 5.50
C HIS A 187 6.01 16.33 5.71
N SER A 188 4.87 15.67 5.61
CA SER A 188 4.79 14.23 5.80
C SER A 188 5.47 13.48 4.65
N PRO A 189 6.51 12.67 4.91
CA PRO A 189 7.15 11.87 3.86
C PRO A 189 6.17 10.90 3.19
N HIS A 190 5.12 10.51 3.89
CA HIS A 190 4.06 9.66 3.35
C HIS A 190 3.22 10.38 2.28
N LEU A 191 2.91 11.66 2.50
CA LEU A 191 2.17 12.46 1.50
C LEU A 191 3.06 12.80 0.30
N ASP A 192 4.36 13.03 0.51
CA ASP A 192 5.31 13.21 -0.58
C ASP A 192 5.44 11.96 -1.44
N ALA A 193 5.56 10.78 -0.81
CA ALA A 193 5.58 9.50 -1.51
C ALA A 193 4.29 9.27 -2.32
N LEU A 194 3.13 9.56 -1.72
CA LEU A 194 1.85 9.47 -2.41
C LEU A 194 1.79 10.39 -3.62
N LYS A 195 2.17 11.64 -3.45
CA LYS A 195 2.19 12.62 -4.53
C LYS A 195 3.13 12.20 -5.65
N GLN A 196 4.34 11.76 -5.33
CA GLN A 196 5.32 11.29 -6.30
C GLN A 196 4.77 10.10 -7.11
N ALA A 197 4.22 9.08 -6.43
CA ALA A 197 3.65 7.92 -7.10
C ALA A 197 2.47 8.30 -8.02
N LEU A 198 1.55 9.11 -7.51
CA LEU A 198 0.38 9.54 -8.28
C LEU A 198 0.75 10.38 -9.51
N THR A 199 1.68 11.32 -9.39
CA THR A 199 2.11 12.16 -10.53
C THR A 199 2.91 11.37 -11.56
N THR A 200 3.59 10.29 -11.13
CA THR A 200 4.30 9.40 -12.05
C THR A 200 3.34 8.55 -12.86
N VAL A 201 2.32 7.96 -12.22
CA VAL A 201 1.35 7.06 -12.88
C VAL A 201 0.28 7.86 -13.64
N ILE A 202 -0.10 9.01 -13.13
CA ILE A 202 -1.14 9.87 -13.73
C ILE A 202 -0.54 11.26 -13.98
N PRO A 203 0.16 11.51 -15.09
CA PRO A 203 0.87 12.76 -15.33
C PRO A 203 -0.02 14.02 -15.34
N ALA A 204 -1.32 13.84 -15.60
CA ALA A 204 -2.30 14.93 -15.56
C ALA A 204 -2.72 15.34 -14.13
N LEU A 205 -2.39 14.52 -13.13
CA LEU A 205 -2.67 14.78 -11.72
C LEU A 205 -1.46 15.50 -11.09
N GLU A 206 -1.68 16.68 -10.56
CA GLU A 206 -0.65 17.50 -9.93
C GLU A 206 -0.65 17.35 -8.40
N ASP A 207 -1.84 17.15 -7.81
CA ASP A 207 -2.00 17.11 -6.35
C ASP A 207 -3.30 16.42 -5.93
N LEU A 208 -3.27 15.83 -4.73
CA LEU A 208 -4.43 15.25 -4.06
C LEU A 208 -4.39 15.71 -2.59
N PHE A 209 -5.40 16.44 -2.14
CA PHE A 209 -5.39 17.05 -0.81
C PHE A 209 -6.77 17.15 -0.20
N ILE A 210 -6.81 17.28 1.12
CA ILE A 210 -8.04 17.47 1.88
C ILE A 210 -8.23 18.96 2.13
N GLN A 211 -9.37 19.47 1.68
CA GLN A 211 -9.82 20.83 2.01
C GLN A 211 -10.70 20.78 3.26
N TYR A 212 -10.35 21.58 4.26
CA TYR A 212 -11.08 21.62 5.54
C TYR A 212 -12.15 22.71 5.58
N GLN A 213 -11.98 23.79 4.81
CA GLN A 213 -12.92 24.92 4.78
C GLN A 213 -13.40 25.19 3.34
N PRO A 214 -14.67 25.57 3.13
CA PRO A 214 -15.74 25.75 4.11
C PRO A 214 -16.29 24.44 4.69
N LYS A 215 -15.99 23.31 4.08
CA LYS A 215 -16.35 21.95 4.54
C LYS A 215 -15.27 20.96 4.19
N LEU A 216 -15.22 19.88 4.93
CA LEU A 216 -14.29 18.78 4.69
C LEU A 216 -14.63 18.08 3.37
N GLN A 217 -13.68 18.08 2.42
CA GLN A 217 -13.85 17.43 1.13
C GLN A 217 -12.51 17.07 0.51
N LEU A 218 -12.48 16.01 -0.30
CA LEU A 218 -11.31 15.59 -1.04
C LEU A 218 -11.24 16.36 -2.36
N MET A 219 -10.13 17.04 -2.55
CA MET A 219 -9.84 17.87 -3.72
C MET A 219 -8.70 17.26 -4.52
N VAL A 220 -8.71 17.51 -5.79
CA VAL A 220 -7.63 17.20 -6.72
C VAL A 220 -7.26 18.41 -7.54
N ARG A 221 -5.96 18.52 -7.86
CA ARG A 221 -5.50 19.41 -8.91
C ARG A 221 -5.19 18.54 -10.14
N TYR A 222 -6.02 18.70 -11.16
CA TYR A 222 -5.99 17.90 -12.37
C TYR A 222 -6.02 18.78 -13.60
N GLN A 223 -5.03 18.65 -14.50
CA GLN A 223 -4.88 19.49 -15.70
C GLN A 223 -4.95 21.00 -15.40
N GLY A 224 -4.22 21.44 -14.37
CA GLY A 224 -4.17 22.84 -13.94
C GLY A 224 -5.43 23.36 -13.24
N LYS A 225 -6.43 22.52 -12.98
CA LYS A 225 -7.70 22.91 -12.33
C LYS A 225 -7.89 22.19 -11.01
N SER A 226 -8.32 22.94 -10.00
CA SER A 226 -8.74 22.34 -8.72
C SER A 226 -10.23 21.97 -8.80
N MET A 227 -10.55 20.71 -8.49
CA MET A 227 -11.91 20.19 -8.52
C MET A 227 -12.13 19.15 -7.43
N LEU A 228 -13.38 18.80 -7.19
CA LEU A 228 -13.73 17.71 -6.27
C LEU A 228 -13.28 16.35 -6.86
N TYR A 229 -12.76 15.47 -6.01
CA TYR A 229 -12.41 14.10 -6.42
C TYR A 229 -13.59 13.39 -7.10
N GLN A 230 -14.83 13.59 -6.64
CA GLN A 230 -16.02 12.98 -7.21
C GLN A 230 -16.31 13.44 -8.66
N GLN A 231 -15.76 14.57 -9.09
CA GLN A 231 -15.94 15.12 -10.45
C GLN A 231 -15.02 14.46 -11.48
N LEU A 232 -14.01 13.69 -11.03
CA LEU A 232 -13.15 12.93 -11.92
C LEU A 232 -13.90 11.78 -12.60
N SER A 233 -13.39 11.32 -13.73
CA SER A 233 -13.88 10.08 -14.37
C SER A 233 -13.67 8.88 -13.44
N ASN A 234 -14.49 7.84 -13.60
CA ASN A 234 -14.37 6.62 -12.79
C ASN A 234 -13.01 5.95 -12.98
N SER A 235 -12.46 5.98 -14.19
CA SER A 235 -11.12 5.48 -14.50
C SER A 235 -10.07 6.16 -13.63
N VAL A 236 -9.97 7.49 -13.68
CA VAL A 236 -8.99 8.26 -12.91
C VAL A 236 -9.19 8.06 -11.40
N LYS A 237 -10.44 8.04 -10.92
CA LYS A 237 -10.73 7.75 -9.50
C LYS A 237 -10.20 6.40 -9.05
N ASN A 238 -10.42 5.36 -9.84
CA ASN A 238 -9.96 4.01 -9.52
C ASN A 238 -8.43 3.92 -9.54
N TRP A 239 -7.77 4.58 -10.48
CA TRP A 239 -6.31 4.62 -10.52
C TRP A 239 -5.70 5.36 -9.33
N ILE A 240 -6.25 6.53 -8.95
CA ILE A 240 -5.82 7.23 -7.74
C ILE A 240 -5.98 6.34 -6.51
N ALA A 241 -7.10 5.63 -6.41
CA ALA A 241 -7.36 4.76 -5.27
C ALA A 241 -6.45 3.53 -5.24
N LEU A 242 -6.19 2.89 -6.39
CA LEU A 242 -5.28 1.75 -6.51
C LEU A 242 -3.86 2.13 -6.14
N VAL A 243 -3.31 3.17 -6.78
CA VAL A 243 -1.95 3.66 -6.48
C VAL A 243 -1.85 4.11 -5.03
N GLY A 244 -2.87 4.82 -4.54
CA GLY A 244 -2.92 5.28 -3.17
C GLY A 244 -2.94 4.14 -2.14
N ASP A 245 -3.67 3.05 -2.39
CA ASP A 245 -3.67 1.89 -1.49
C ASP A 245 -2.33 1.14 -1.51
N ILE A 246 -1.68 1.05 -2.67
CA ILE A 246 -0.32 0.48 -2.79
C ILE A 246 0.67 1.32 -1.95
N VAL A 247 0.67 2.64 -2.11
CA VAL A 247 1.54 3.54 -1.34
C VAL A 247 1.25 3.46 0.15
N ARG A 248 -0.01 3.45 0.55
CA ARG A 248 -0.41 3.25 1.95
C ARG A 248 0.21 1.98 2.53
N ARG A 249 0.10 0.85 1.83
CA ARG A 249 0.67 -0.43 2.27
C ARG A 249 2.18 -0.36 2.40
N LEU A 250 2.87 0.21 1.42
CA LEU A 250 4.32 0.40 1.47
C LEU A 250 4.75 1.29 2.65
N CYS A 251 4.03 2.38 2.92
CA CYS A 251 4.28 3.23 4.09
C CYS A 251 4.10 2.48 5.42
N LEU A 252 3.08 1.63 5.52
CA LEU A 252 2.83 0.82 6.72
C LEU A 252 3.87 -0.28 6.95
N LEU A 253 4.40 -0.84 5.86
CA LEU A 253 5.38 -1.93 5.91
C LEU A 253 6.81 -1.42 6.12
N ASN A 254 7.07 -0.13 5.80
CA ASN A 254 8.38 0.49 5.90
C ASN A 254 8.34 1.79 6.75
N PRO A 255 7.85 1.75 8.00
CA PRO A 255 7.59 2.97 8.78
C PRO A 255 8.87 3.70 9.20
N ASN A 256 10.00 3.01 9.27
CA ASN A 256 11.29 3.52 9.72
C ASN A 256 12.30 3.67 8.58
N SER A 257 11.89 3.50 7.33
CA SER A 257 12.79 3.61 6.18
C SER A 257 13.43 5.00 6.11
N LEU A 258 14.75 5.02 5.92
CA LEU A 258 15.52 6.26 5.65
C LEU A 258 15.28 6.78 4.23
N TYR A 259 14.77 5.94 3.36
CA TYR A 259 14.44 6.22 1.97
C TYR A 259 12.93 6.36 1.81
N PRO A 260 12.46 6.91 0.68
CA PRO A 260 11.04 6.89 0.37
C PRO A 260 10.49 5.47 0.50
N CYS A 261 9.36 5.32 1.18
CA CYS A 261 8.72 4.01 1.39
C CYS A 261 8.36 3.27 0.08
N LEU A 262 8.52 3.93 -1.07
CA LEU A 262 8.29 3.37 -2.42
C LEU A 262 9.37 2.36 -2.85
N GLU A 263 10.49 2.25 -2.15
CA GLU A 263 11.61 1.33 -2.48
C GLU A 263 11.49 -0.03 -1.80
N GLY A 264 10.36 -0.34 -1.18
CA GLY A 264 10.14 -1.64 -0.53
C GLY A 264 9.97 -2.78 -1.53
N ASP A 265 10.50 -3.95 -1.18
CA ASP A 265 10.31 -5.20 -1.94
C ASP A 265 8.87 -5.69 -1.87
N GLY A 266 8.43 -6.45 -2.87
CA GLY A 266 7.12 -7.06 -2.80
C GLY A 266 6.65 -7.80 -4.04
N ILE A 267 5.47 -8.39 -3.91
CA ILE A 267 4.74 -9.05 -4.98
C ILE A 267 3.37 -8.39 -5.10
N LEU A 268 3.12 -7.82 -6.26
CA LEU A 268 1.87 -7.17 -6.59
C LEU A 268 1.19 -7.91 -7.73
N LEU A 269 0.01 -8.43 -7.47
CA LEU A 269 -0.83 -9.09 -8.46
C LEU A 269 -2.05 -8.21 -8.73
N ILE A 270 -2.22 -7.78 -9.98
CA ILE A 270 -3.34 -6.94 -10.41
C ILE A 270 -4.05 -7.65 -11.55
N ASP A 271 -5.27 -8.09 -11.30
CA ASP A 271 -6.09 -8.72 -12.33
C ASP A 271 -6.69 -7.65 -13.25
N ALA A 272 -6.74 -7.94 -14.56
CA ALA A 272 -7.31 -7.06 -15.59
C ALA A 272 -6.85 -5.58 -15.40
N ILE A 273 -5.54 -5.34 -15.42
CA ILE A 273 -4.95 -4.01 -15.19
C ILE A 273 -5.45 -2.98 -16.21
N ASP A 274 -5.73 -3.41 -17.43
CA ASP A 274 -6.28 -2.63 -18.54
C ASP A 274 -7.78 -2.32 -18.38
N HIS A 275 -8.46 -3.02 -17.50
CA HIS A 275 -9.87 -2.79 -17.24
C HIS A 275 -10.07 -1.39 -16.62
N GLN A 276 -10.86 -0.56 -17.28
CA GLN A 276 -11.15 0.83 -16.88
C GLN A 276 -10.05 1.85 -17.20
N LEU A 277 -9.03 1.49 -18.01
CA LEU A 277 -8.14 2.48 -18.59
C LEU A 277 -8.84 3.25 -19.71
N ASP A 278 -8.66 4.56 -19.72
CA ASP A 278 -8.87 5.31 -20.95
C ASP A 278 -7.68 5.10 -21.89
N GLN A 279 -7.89 5.33 -23.20
CA GLN A 279 -6.86 5.09 -24.23
C GLN A 279 -5.56 5.88 -23.99
N ASN A 280 -5.64 7.03 -23.32
CA ASN A 280 -4.48 7.90 -23.07
C ASN A 280 -3.63 7.38 -21.90
N THR A 281 -4.27 6.82 -20.87
CA THR A 281 -3.59 6.25 -19.70
C THR A 281 -2.97 4.89 -20.02
N ALA A 282 -3.58 4.11 -20.92
CA ALA A 282 -3.06 2.82 -21.38
C ALA A 282 -1.73 2.92 -22.17
N GLN A 283 -1.37 4.10 -22.66
CA GLN A 283 -0.10 4.33 -23.38
C GLN A 283 1.08 4.65 -22.45
N VAL A 284 0.83 4.91 -21.17
CA VAL A 284 1.84 5.34 -20.18
C VAL A 284 2.27 4.17 -19.29
N ILE A 285 1.50 3.10 -19.24
CA ILE A 285 1.75 1.86 -18.49
C ILE A 285 2.27 0.78 -19.43
#